data_96d60acc117ec02651ff954ee8a49e8b
#
_entry.id   96d60acc117ec02651ff954ee8a49e8b
#
_cell.length_a   1.000
_cell.length_b   1.000
_cell.length_c   1.000
_cell.angle_alpha   90.00
_cell.angle_beta   90.00
_cell.angle_gamma   90.00
#
_symmetry.space_group_name_H-M   'P 1'
#
loop_
_entity.id
_entity.type
_entity.pdbx_description
1 polymer ?
#
loop_
_entity_poly.entity_id
_entity_poly.type
_entity_poly.pdbx_seq_one_letter_code
_entity_poly.pdbx_strand_id
1 'polypeptide(L)'
;MFTPGFLARIIDSIDGSPWGTVSGRHIRHAEMSQRARQPLYTPEERIRRDGTTWTLVQGILAPLQFLVFLISLSLVLRYLATGEGYAEATLSIVVKTLLLYGIMITGCIWEKVVFGKYLFARAFFWEDVFSMLVLALHTGYLLALATGFGDARFLMFLALAAYASYVVNATQFIMKLRAARRDEAGWRGADHGALGFSK
;
A
#
# COMPACT_ATOMS: atom_id res chain seq x y z
N MET A 1 36.81 8.98 -18.34
CA MET A 1 37.04 9.73 -17.10
C MET A 1 36.24 9.01 -16.00
N PHE A 2 36.87 8.07 -15.27
CA PHE A 2 36.19 7.27 -14.26
C PHE A 2 36.14 8.10 -12.96
N THR A 3 34.94 8.29 -12.43
CA THR A 3 34.71 9.03 -11.18
C THR A 3 35.26 8.24 -9.98
N PRO A 4 35.97 8.88 -9.04
CA PRO A 4 36.59 8.22 -7.87
C PRO A 4 35.60 7.42 -6.99
N GLY A 5 34.31 7.74 -7.05
CA GLY A 5 33.26 7.08 -6.27
C GLY A 5 32.88 5.66 -6.73
N PHE A 6 33.20 5.27 -7.97
CA PHE A 6 32.86 3.92 -8.46
C PHE A 6 33.88 2.89 -7.95
N LEU A 7 35.16 3.26 -7.96
CA LEU A 7 36.25 2.39 -7.42
C LEU A 7 36.15 2.21 -5.91
N ALA A 8 35.76 3.27 -5.17
CA ALA A 8 35.53 3.16 -3.73
C ALA A 8 34.42 2.16 -3.38
N ARG A 9 33.35 2.10 -4.16
CA ARG A 9 32.26 1.11 -3.96
C ARG A 9 32.67 -0.32 -4.27
N ILE A 10 33.56 -0.53 -5.24
CA ILE A 10 34.09 -1.87 -5.57
C ILE A 10 35.09 -2.31 -4.48
N ILE A 11 35.94 -1.42 -4.00
CA ILE A 11 36.91 -1.71 -2.93
C ILE A 11 36.16 -2.04 -1.63
N ASP A 12 35.13 -1.30 -1.27
CA ASP A 12 34.25 -1.60 -0.12
C ASP A 12 33.51 -2.93 -0.23
N SER A 13 33.26 -3.42 -1.45
CA SER A 13 32.63 -4.72 -1.67
C SER A 13 33.59 -5.91 -1.60
N ILE A 14 34.89 -5.67 -1.74
CA ILE A 14 35.97 -6.70 -1.78
C ILE A 14 36.70 -6.81 -0.43
N ASP A 15 36.48 -5.87 0.49
CA ASP A 15 37.10 -5.88 1.82
C ASP A 15 36.48 -6.93 2.75
N GLY A 16 36.56 -8.18 2.30
CA GLY A 16 36.26 -9.40 3.04
C GLY A 16 37.44 -9.83 3.93
N SER A 17 38.06 -8.89 4.66
CA SER A 17 39.07 -9.23 5.64
C SER A 17 38.44 -10.08 6.76
N PRO A 18 38.92 -11.31 7.01
CA PRO A 18 38.43 -12.16 8.11
C PRO A 18 38.68 -11.52 9.50
N TRP A 19 39.45 -10.45 9.56
CA TRP A 19 39.79 -9.66 10.76
C TRP A 19 39.16 -8.27 10.77
N GLY A 20 38.26 -7.98 9.82
CA GLY A 20 37.49 -6.73 9.76
C GLY A 20 36.64 -6.57 11.02
N THR A 21 36.94 -5.55 11.77
CA THR A 21 36.44 -5.20 13.08
C THR A 21 34.90 -5.37 13.20
N VAL A 22 34.50 -6.18 14.18
CA VAL A 22 33.14 -6.43 14.63
C VAL A 22 32.33 -5.12 14.82
N SER A 23 33.00 -3.99 15.07
CA SER A 23 32.46 -2.63 15.20
C SER A 23 31.67 -2.13 14.01
N GLY A 24 32.16 -2.31 12.76
CA GLY A 24 31.45 -1.78 11.57
C GLY A 24 30.17 -2.53 11.25
N ARG A 25 30.10 -3.82 11.59
CA ARG A 25 28.90 -4.63 11.40
C ARG A 25 27.81 -4.26 12.44
N HIS A 26 28.21 -3.98 13.68
CA HIS A 26 27.30 -3.52 14.72
C HIS A 26 26.74 -2.14 14.43
N ILE A 27 27.52 -1.22 13.87
CA ILE A 27 27.04 0.12 13.50
C ILE A 27 26.03 0.02 12.35
N ARG A 28 26.30 -0.76 11.29
CA ARG A 28 25.33 -0.96 10.18
C ARG A 28 24.07 -1.68 10.65
N HIS A 29 24.17 -2.68 11.52
CA HIS A 29 23.00 -3.33 12.11
C HIS A 29 22.23 -2.40 13.04
N ALA A 30 22.89 -1.54 13.79
CA ALA A 30 22.25 -0.53 14.64
C ALA A 30 21.54 0.54 13.79
N GLU A 31 22.17 1.04 12.72
CA GLU A 31 21.54 2.01 11.80
C GLU A 31 20.38 1.40 11.00
N MET A 32 20.50 0.15 10.52
CA MET A 32 19.40 -0.56 9.88
C MET A 32 18.29 -0.86 10.88
N SER A 33 18.60 -1.20 12.11
CA SER A 33 17.64 -1.42 13.19
C SER A 33 16.98 -0.11 13.64
N GLN A 34 17.68 1.02 13.63
CA GLN A 34 17.08 2.34 13.90
C GLN A 34 16.21 2.82 12.74
N ARG A 35 16.58 2.57 11.46
CA ARG A 35 15.70 2.84 10.30
C ARG A 35 14.44 1.96 10.32
N ALA A 36 14.56 0.71 10.77
CA ALA A 36 13.42 -0.19 10.94
C ALA A 36 12.53 0.19 12.15
N ARG A 37 12.99 1.06 13.05
CA ARG A 37 12.28 1.50 14.25
C ARG A 37 11.67 2.90 14.15
N GLN A 38 11.72 3.56 12.98
CA GLN A 38 10.97 4.81 12.83
C GLN A 38 9.46 4.47 12.81
N PRO A 39 8.69 4.98 13.77
CA PRO A 39 7.26 4.72 13.80
C PRO A 39 6.61 5.24 12.52
N LEU A 40 5.55 4.56 12.06
CA LEU A 40 4.82 4.93 10.85
C LEU A 40 4.24 6.35 10.94
N TYR A 41 3.84 6.76 12.16
CA TYR A 41 3.27 8.07 12.45
C TYR A 41 4.10 8.77 13.53
N THR A 42 4.35 10.08 13.37
CA THR A 42 4.78 10.92 14.48
C THR A 42 3.64 11.09 15.51
N PRO A 43 3.91 11.53 16.74
CA PRO A 43 2.85 11.79 17.73
C PRO A 43 1.78 12.76 17.21
N GLU A 44 2.18 13.82 16.50
CA GLU A 44 1.27 14.82 15.93
C GLU A 44 0.43 14.26 14.78
N GLU A 45 1.04 13.46 13.90
CA GLU A 45 0.33 12.78 12.81
C GLU A 45 -0.69 11.79 13.35
N ARG A 46 -0.38 11.11 14.46
CA ARG A 46 -1.31 10.20 15.15
C ARG A 46 -2.53 10.95 15.69
N ILE A 47 -2.31 12.08 16.37
CA ILE A 47 -3.42 12.91 16.88
C ILE A 47 -4.32 13.36 15.72
N ARG A 48 -3.73 13.84 14.60
CA ARG A 48 -4.50 14.23 13.41
C ARG A 48 -5.26 13.07 12.81
N ARG A 49 -4.62 11.88 12.67
CA ARG A 49 -5.25 10.66 12.17
C ARG A 49 -6.47 10.27 13.02
N ASP A 50 -6.31 10.25 14.34
CA ASP A 50 -7.35 9.80 15.25
C ASP A 50 -8.49 10.83 15.41
N GLY A 51 -8.19 12.12 15.21
CA GLY A 51 -9.19 13.20 15.30
C GLY A 51 -9.94 13.50 14.00
N THR A 52 -9.52 12.92 12.85
CA THR A 52 -10.18 13.23 11.56
C THR A 52 -11.28 12.24 11.20
N THR A 53 -12.41 12.76 10.70
CA THR A 53 -13.52 11.96 10.14
C THR A 53 -13.08 11.14 8.93
N TRP A 54 -12.07 11.58 8.19
CA TRP A 54 -11.56 10.87 7.01
C TRP A 54 -10.98 9.50 7.35
N THR A 55 -10.47 9.29 8.56
CA THR A 55 -10.05 7.96 9.04
C THR A 55 -11.24 7.00 9.13
N LEU A 56 -12.40 7.47 9.60
CA LEU A 56 -13.62 6.68 9.61
C LEU A 56 -14.11 6.38 8.20
N VAL A 57 -14.09 7.38 7.30
CA VAL A 57 -14.46 7.20 5.89
C VAL A 57 -13.61 6.11 5.23
N GLN A 58 -12.28 6.15 5.41
CA GLN A 58 -11.39 5.10 4.89
C GLN A 58 -11.67 3.74 5.55
N GLY A 59 -11.94 3.73 6.85
CA GLY A 59 -12.28 2.51 7.61
C GLY A 59 -13.56 1.82 7.14
N ILE A 60 -14.51 2.55 6.57
CA ILE A 60 -15.76 2.02 5.99
C ILE A 60 -15.55 1.66 4.52
N LEU A 61 -14.92 2.54 3.74
CA LEU A 61 -14.75 2.33 2.30
C LEU A 61 -13.84 1.14 1.98
N ALA A 62 -12.80 0.88 2.78
CA ALA A 62 -11.88 -0.21 2.49
C ALA A 62 -12.54 -1.60 2.59
N PRO A 63 -13.28 -1.97 3.65
CA PRO A 63 -14.05 -3.21 3.67
C PRO A 63 -15.13 -3.29 2.60
N LEU A 64 -15.84 -2.19 2.33
CA LEU A 64 -16.85 -2.14 1.26
C LEU A 64 -16.22 -2.41 -0.10
N GLN A 65 -15.10 -1.77 -0.40
CA GLN A 65 -14.34 -1.97 -1.64
C GLN A 65 -13.86 -3.42 -1.78
N PHE A 66 -13.44 -4.04 -0.69
CA PHE A 66 -13.02 -5.44 -0.68
C PHE A 66 -14.20 -6.39 -0.93
N LEU A 67 -15.36 -6.14 -0.34
CA LEU A 67 -16.57 -6.93 -0.58
C LEU A 67 -17.01 -6.85 -2.06
N VAL A 68 -17.07 -5.63 -2.61
CA VAL A 68 -17.43 -5.43 -4.01
C VAL A 68 -16.40 -6.07 -4.95
N PHE A 69 -15.11 -6.07 -4.58
CA PHE A 69 -14.07 -6.79 -5.30
C PHE A 69 -14.35 -8.30 -5.34
N LEU A 70 -14.70 -8.94 -4.22
CA LEU A 70 -14.98 -10.36 -4.17
C LEU A 70 -16.18 -10.75 -5.03
N ILE A 71 -17.25 -9.95 -4.96
CA ILE A 71 -18.45 -10.14 -5.80
C ILE A 71 -18.08 -10.04 -7.28
N SER A 72 -17.37 -8.97 -7.64
CA SER A 72 -17.01 -8.72 -9.03
C SER A 72 -16.03 -9.78 -9.57
N LEU A 73 -15.05 -10.20 -8.78
CA LEU A 73 -14.14 -11.30 -9.14
C LEU A 73 -14.91 -12.59 -9.40
N SER A 74 -15.89 -12.92 -8.55
CA SER A 74 -16.71 -14.12 -8.73
C SER A 74 -17.51 -14.08 -10.04
N LEU A 75 -18.08 -12.93 -10.40
CA LEU A 75 -18.82 -12.74 -11.65
C LEU A 75 -17.92 -12.82 -12.88
N VAL A 76 -16.73 -12.24 -12.83
CA VAL A 76 -15.72 -12.32 -13.90
C VAL A 76 -15.27 -13.76 -14.12
N LEU A 77 -14.96 -14.48 -13.03
CA LEU A 77 -14.55 -15.89 -13.11
C LEU A 77 -15.69 -16.79 -13.63
N ARG A 78 -16.93 -16.54 -13.20
CA ARG A 78 -18.11 -17.22 -13.72
C ARG A 78 -18.21 -17.04 -15.23
N TYR A 79 -18.14 -15.81 -15.73
CA TYR A 79 -18.20 -15.54 -17.17
C TYR A 79 -17.07 -16.25 -17.92
N LEU A 80 -15.84 -16.20 -17.42
CA LEU A 80 -14.70 -16.89 -18.08
C LEU A 80 -14.85 -18.40 -18.12
N ALA A 81 -15.50 -19.01 -17.12
CA ALA A 81 -15.72 -20.44 -17.01
C ALA A 81 -16.92 -20.94 -17.85
N THR A 82 -18.00 -20.16 -17.92
CA THR A 82 -19.27 -20.60 -18.51
C THR A 82 -19.61 -19.89 -19.83
N GLY A 83 -19.01 -18.74 -20.10
CA GLY A 83 -19.37 -17.84 -21.19
C GLY A 83 -20.65 -17.02 -20.94
N GLU A 84 -21.31 -17.18 -19.78
CA GLU A 84 -22.56 -16.52 -19.43
C GLU A 84 -22.36 -15.41 -18.40
N GLY A 85 -23.20 -14.38 -18.43
CA GLY A 85 -23.21 -13.31 -17.42
C GLY A 85 -22.22 -12.17 -17.73
N TYR A 86 -21.95 -11.88 -19.00
CA TYR A 86 -21.06 -10.80 -19.42
C TYR A 86 -21.52 -9.44 -18.91
N ALA A 87 -22.83 -9.16 -18.99
CA ALA A 87 -23.39 -7.85 -18.59
C ALA A 87 -23.22 -7.63 -17.07
N GLU A 88 -23.50 -8.65 -16.27
CA GLU A 88 -23.36 -8.61 -14.82
C GLU A 88 -21.90 -8.44 -14.39
N ALA A 89 -20.99 -9.18 -15.03
CA ALA A 89 -19.56 -9.05 -14.80
C ALA A 89 -19.10 -7.62 -15.13
N THR A 90 -19.46 -7.11 -16.31
CA THR A 90 -19.11 -5.75 -16.77
C THR A 90 -19.64 -4.69 -15.82
N LEU A 91 -20.93 -4.78 -15.46
CA LEU A 91 -21.53 -3.83 -14.51
C LEU A 91 -20.81 -3.83 -13.15
N SER A 92 -20.47 -5.02 -12.65
CA SER A 92 -19.77 -5.16 -11.37
C SER A 92 -18.36 -4.54 -11.40
N ILE A 93 -17.63 -4.66 -12.54
CA ILE A 93 -16.32 -4.02 -12.72
C ILE A 93 -16.45 -2.50 -12.75
N VAL A 94 -17.47 -1.97 -13.44
CA VAL A 94 -17.74 -0.52 -13.47
C VAL A 94 -18.03 0.01 -12.07
N VAL A 95 -18.95 -0.63 -11.33
CA VAL A 95 -19.28 -0.26 -9.94
C VAL A 95 -18.03 -0.31 -9.05
N LYS A 96 -17.24 -1.36 -9.15
CA LYS A 96 -15.98 -1.48 -8.41
C LYS A 96 -15.02 -0.34 -8.75
N THR A 97 -14.91 0.03 -10.02
CA THR A 97 -14.01 1.11 -10.47
C THR A 97 -14.48 2.48 -9.95
N LEU A 98 -15.79 2.74 -9.93
CA LEU A 98 -16.31 3.98 -9.35
C LEU A 98 -16.04 4.07 -7.84
N LEU A 99 -16.19 2.97 -7.11
CA LEU A 99 -15.81 2.90 -5.70
C LEU A 99 -14.30 3.08 -5.51
N LEU A 100 -13.47 2.55 -6.43
CA LEU A 100 -12.02 2.77 -6.41
C LEU A 100 -11.69 4.26 -6.56
N TYR A 101 -12.34 4.98 -7.45
CA TYR A 101 -12.15 6.43 -7.56
C TYR A 101 -12.56 7.15 -6.27
N GLY A 102 -13.68 6.76 -5.67
CA GLY A 102 -14.14 7.32 -4.40
C GLY A 102 -13.12 7.13 -3.26
N ILE A 103 -12.60 5.91 -3.07
CA ILE A 103 -11.61 5.65 -2.02
C ILE A 103 -10.27 6.34 -2.30
N MET A 104 -9.87 6.48 -3.56
CA MET A 104 -8.66 7.21 -3.94
C MET A 104 -8.77 8.70 -3.63
N ILE A 105 -9.87 9.35 -4.02
CA ILE A 105 -10.10 10.78 -3.74
C ILE A 105 -10.12 11.03 -2.23
N THR A 106 -10.89 10.23 -1.50
CA THR A 106 -11.00 10.38 -0.03
C THR A 106 -9.69 10.02 0.67
N GLY A 107 -8.89 9.08 0.12
CA GLY A 107 -7.56 8.74 0.58
C GLY A 107 -6.57 9.90 0.43
N CYS A 108 -6.56 10.57 -0.74
CA CYS A 108 -5.76 11.78 -0.95
C CYS A 108 -6.09 12.90 0.05
N ILE A 109 -7.39 13.09 0.35
CA ILE A 109 -7.82 14.08 1.36
C ILE A 109 -7.33 13.66 2.75
N TRP A 110 -7.47 12.39 3.10
CA TRP A 110 -6.98 11.85 4.36
C TRP A 110 -5.48 12.06 4.51
N GLU A 111 -4.67 11.75 3.50
CA GLU A 111 -3.22 11.98 3.53
C GLU A 111 -2.89 13.47 3.70
N LYS A 112 -3.63 14.35 3.02
CA LYS A 112 -3.45 15.79 3.16
C LYS A 112 -3.69 16.26 4.60
N VAL A 113 -4.72 15.72 5.25
CA VAL A 113 -5.06 16.08 6.64
C VAL A 113 -4.01 15.53 7.60
N VAL A 114 -3.55 14.30 7.43
CA VAL A 114 -2.65 13.62 8.37
C VAL A 114 -1.19 14.05 8.16
N PHE A 115 -0.71 14.03 6.91
CA PHE A 115 0.70 14.22 6.54
C PHE A 115 1.00 15.58 5.87
N GLY A 116 -0.03 16.36 5.54
CA GLY A 116 0.14 17.63 4.83
C GLY A 116 0.35 17.49 3.32
N LYS A 117 0.32 16.27 2.75
CA LYS A 117 0.49 15.98 1.31
C LYS A 117 -0.70 15.17 0.80
N TYR A 118 -1.14 15.42 -0.44
CA TYR A 118 -2.27 14.69 -1.03
C TYR A 118 -1.92 13.25 -1.43
N LEU A 119 -0.68 12.98 -1.81
CA LEU A 119 -0.17 11.68 -2.24
C LEU A 119 1.32 11.60 -1.94
N PHE A 120 1.84 10.37 -1.94
CA PHE A 120 3.26 10.07 -1.76
C PHE A 120 3.82 10.60 -0.44
N ALA A 121 3.01 10.59 0.62
CA ALA A 121 3.53 10.77 1.96
C ALA A 121 4.60 9.71 2.23
N ARG A 122 5.68 10.08 2.92
CA ARG A 122 6.80 9.14 3.19
C ARG A 122 6.33 7.82 3.80
N ALA A 123 5.27 7.89 4.61
CA ALA A 123 4.68 6.75 5.27
C ALA A 123 4.04 5.76 4.29
N PHE A 124 3.44 6.23 3.18
CA PHE A 124 2.63 5.44 2.25
C PHE A 124 3.12 5.48 0.79
N PHE A 125 4.35 5.94 0.55
CA PHE A 125 4.88 6.17 -0.80
C PHE A 125 4.72 4.97 -1.75
N TRP A 126 5.07 3.77 -1.31
CA TRP A 126 4.99 2.58 -2.17
C TRP A 126 3.55 2.11 -2.37
N GLU A 127 2.71 2.23 -1.36
CA GLU A 127 1.29 1.93 -1.44
C GLU A 127 0.59 2.85 -2.45
N ASP A 128 0.97 4.13 -2.49
CA ASP A 128 0.44 5.08 -3.45
C ASP A 128 0.90 4.77 -4.87
N VAL A 129 2.17 4.40 -5.08
CA VAL A 129 2.67 3.97 -6.39
C VAL A 129 1.86 2.78 -6.91
N PHE A 130 1.61 1.77 -6.07
CA PHE A 130 0.77 0.62 -6.45
C PHE A 130 -0.70 1.02 -6.64
N SER A 131 -1.21 1.96 -5.85
CA SER A 131 -2.57 2.50 -6.03
C SER A 131 -2.73 3.18 -7.39
N MET A 132 -1.70 3.91 -7.87
CA MET A 132 -1.70 4.48 -9.22
C MET A 132 -1.74 3.41 -10.31
N LEU A 133 -1.01 2.30 -10.15
CA LEU A 133 -1.07 1.16 -11.07
C LEU A 133 -2.48 0.53 -11.11
N VAL A 134 -3.07 0.31 -9.92
CA VAL A 134 -4.45 -0.20 -9.82
C VAL A 134 -5.44 0.72 -10.52
N LEU A 135 -5.31 2.03 -10.29
CA LEU A 135 -6.14 3.06 -10.92
C LEU A 135 -5.97 3.07 -12.45
N ALA A 136 -4.74 3.01 -12.94
CA ALA A 136 -4.44 3.00 -14.37
C ALA A 136 -5.06 1.78 -15.08
N LEU A 137 -4.95 0.58 -14.48
CA LEU A 137 -5.52 -0.64 -15.07
C LEU A 137 -7.07 -0.62 -15.08
N HIS A 138 -7.70 -0.13 -14.02
CA HIS A 138 -9.17 0.01 -13.98
C HIS A 138 -9.65 1.09 -14.95
N THR A 139 -8.93 2.21 -15.06
CA THR A 139 -9.23 3.26 -16.04
C THR A 139 -9.03 2.74 -17.46
N GLY A 140 -7.95 1.98 -17.71
CA GLY A 140 -7.70 1.31 -18.98
C GLY A 140 -8.84 0.37 -19.37
N TYR A 141 -9.40 -0.38 -18.41
CA TYR A 141 -10.58 -1.21 -18.62
C TYR A 141 -11.80 -0.35 -19.06
N LEU A 142 -12.09 0.75 -18.37
CA LEU A 142 -13.21 1.62 -18.74
C LEU A 142 -13.03 2.24 -20.13
N LEU A 143 -11.81 2.65 -20.48
CA LEU A 143 -11.50 3.19 -21.81
C LEU A 143 -11.67 2.12 -22.89
N ALA A 144 -11.16 0.91 -22.67
CA ALA A 144 -11.32 -0.19 -23.61
C ALA A 144 -12.81 -0.54 -23.81
N LEU A 145 -13.59 -0.59 -22.74
CA LEU A 145 -15.03 -0.82 -22.78
C LEU A 145 -15.76 0.31 -23.55
N ALA A 146 -15.46 1.57 -23.27
CA ALA A 146 -16.10 2.73 -23.90
C ALA A 146 -15.77 2.88 -25.37
N THR A 147 -14.57 2.50 -25.79
CA THR A 147 -14.12 2.58 -27.19
C THR A 147 -14.43 1.33 -28.00
N GLY A 148 -14.95 0.26 -27.36
CA GLY A 148 -15.14 -1.04 -28.01
C GLY A 148 -13.83 -1.73 -28.37
N PHE A 149 -12.73 -1.38 -27.70
CA PHE A 149 -11.43 -1.98 -27.94
C PHE A 149 -11.32 -3.37 -27.32
N GLY A 150 -10.97 -4.36 -28.11
CA GLY A 150 -10.85 -5.74 -27.71
C GLY A 150 -12.18 -6.47 -27.65
N ASP A 151 -12.11 -7.80 -27.47
CA ASP A 151 -13.28 -8.65 -27.29
C ASP A 151 -13.66 -8.81 -25.80
N ALA A 152 -14.76 -9.46 -25.54
CA ALA A 152 -15.25 -9.70 -24.19
C ALA A 152 -14.22 -10.44 -23.31
N ARG A 153 -13.47 -11.38 -23.86
CA ARG A 153 -12.42 -12.12 -23.14
C ARG A 153 -11.24 -11.22 -22.78
N PHE A 154 -10.80 -10.37 -23.72
CA PHE A 154 -9.75 -9.38 -23.47
C PHE A 154 -10.13 -8.47 -22.29
N LEU A 155 -11.35 -7.93 -22.28
CA LEU A 155 -11.84 -7.07 -21.20
C LEU A 155 -11.82 -7.80 -19.85
N MET A 156 -12.23 -9.07 -19.79
CA MET A 156 -12.20 -9.84 -18.55
C MET A 156 -10.76 -10.12 -18.06
N PHE A 157 -9.82 -10.40 -18.97
CA PHE A 157 -8.42 -10.57 -18.59
C PHE A 157 -7.79 -9.26 -18.11
N LEU A 158 -8.15 -8.15 -18.73
CA LEU A 158 -7.72 -6.82 -18.27
C LEU A 158 -8.26 -6.52 -16.86
N ALA A 159 -9.53 -6.88 -16.59
CA ALA A 159 -10.11 -6.78 -15.26
C ALA A 159 -9.37 -7.68 -14.24
N LEU A 160 -9.00 -8.92 -14.62
CA LEU A 160 -8.22 -9.80 -13.74
C LEU A 160 -6.82 -9.24 -13.45
N ALA A 161 -6.15 -8.64 -14.43
CA ALA A 161 -4.87 -7.97 -14.21
C ALA A 161 -5.00 -6.79 -13.24
N ALA A 162 -6.08 -5.98 -13.38
CA ALA A 162 -6.42 -4.92 -12.45
C ALA A 162 -6.71 -5.46 -11.04
N TYR A 163 -7.38 -6.60 -10.92
CA TYR A 163 -7.69 -7.25 -9.64
C TYR A 163 -6.45 -7.85 -8.98
N ALA A 164 -5.55 -8.45 -9.75
CA ALA A 164 -4.27 -8.93 -9.22
C ALA A 164 -3.45 -7.78 -8.62
N SER A 165 -3.34 -6.66 -9.33
CA SER A 165 -2.67 -5.46 -8.81
C SER A 165 -3.36 -4.89 -7.56
N TYR A 166 -4.71 -4.91 -7.51
CA TYR A 166 -5.48 -4.50 -6.34
C TYR A 166 -5.19 -5.37 -5.12
N VAL A 167 -5.12 -6.70 -5.28
CA VAL A 167 -4.80 -7.63 -4.18
C VAL A 167 -3.41 -7.36 -3.61
N VAL A 168 -2.42 -7.13 -4.47
CA VAL A 168 -1.06 -6.75 -4.02
C VAL A 168 -1.12 -5.46 -3.20
N ASN A 169 -1.77 -4.43 -3.71
CA ASN A 169 -1.92 -3.14 -3.02
C ASN A 169 -2.66 -3.27 -1.69
N ALA A 170 -3.79 -3.97 -1.66
CA ALA A 170 -4.56 -4.20 -0.43
C ALA A 170 -3.73 -4.95 0.62
N THR A 171 -2.93 -5.94 0.19
CA THR A 171 -2.03 -6.67 1.09
C THR A 171 -0.97 -5.75 1.68
N GLN A 172 -0.36 -4.86 0.89
CA GLN A 172 0.61 -3.88 1.37
C GLN A 172 0.00 -2.98 2.46
N PHE A 173 -1.21 -2.43 2.23
CA PHE A 173 -1.91 -1.63 3.23
C PHE A 173 -2.19 -2.41 4.52
N ILE A 174 -2.70 -3.64 4.42
CA ILE A 174 -2.99 -4.48 5.58
C ILE A 174 -1.71 -4.76 6.39
N MET A 175 -0.62 -5.13 5.72
CA MET A 175 0.65 -5.39 6.39
C MET A 175 1.18 -4.15 7.10
N LYS A 176 1.08 -2.99 6.47
CA LYS A 176 1.51 -1.72 7.05
C LYS A 176 0.68 -1.30 8.26
N LEU A 177 -0.65 -1.42 8.17
CA LEU A 177 -1.54 -1.15 9.29
C LEU A 177 -1.30 -2.13 10.46
N ARG A 178 -1.01 -3.39 10.18
CA ARG A 178 -0.64 -4.36 11.23
C ARG A 178 0.69 -4.00 11.90
N ALA A 179 1.68 -3.55 11.13
CA ALA A 179 2.95 -3.08 11.67
C ALA A 179 2.73 -1.86 12.59
N ALA A 180 1.97 -0.85 12.12
CA ALA A 180 1.64 0.33 12.91
C ALA A 180 0.95 0.00 14.25
N ARG A 181 0.01 -0.95 14.24
CA ARG A 181 -0.67 -1.40 15.47
C ARG A 181 0.28 -2.10 16.46
N ARG A 182 1.24 -2.87 15.96
CA ARG A 182 2.27 -3.51 16.81
C ARG A 182 3.18 -2.49 17.45
N ASP A 183 3.59 -1.47 16.70
CA ASP A 183 4.41 -0.37 17.22
C ASP A 183 3.66 0.37 18.33
N GLU A 184 2.37 0.67 18.14
CA GLU A 184 1.52 1.32 19.15
C GLU A 184 1.38 0.49 20.43
N ALA A 185 1.22 -0.83 20.31
CA ALA A 185 1.13 -1.72 21.48
C ALA A 185 2.45 -1.77 22.28
N GLY A 186 3.58 -1.76 21.56
CA GLY A 186 4.91 -1.72 22.19
C GLY A 186 5.15 -0.45 23.01
N TRP A 187 4.72 0.71 22.48
CA TRP A 187 4.86 2.00 23.20
C TRP A 187 4.01 2.05 24.45
N ARG A 188 2.76 1.61 24.41
CA ARG A 188 1.86 1.56 25.61
C ARG A 188 2.42 0.65 26.70
N GLY A 189 3.02 -0.47 26.33
CA GLY A 189 3.66 -1.39 27.28
C GLY A 189 4.88 -0.78 27.97
N ALA A 190 5.67 0.02 27.25
CA ALA A 190 6.84 0.70 27.80
C ALA A 190 6.45 1.81 28.79
N ASP A 191 5.41 2.59 28.50
CA ASP A 191 4.92 3.66 29.39
C ASP A 191 4.37 3.08 30.70
N HIS A 192 3.63 1.98 30.65
CA HIS A 192 3.13 1.31 31.87
C HIS A 192 4.25 0.66 32.70
N GLY A 193 5.31 0.17 32.05
CA GLY A 193 6.49 -0.36 32.75
C GLY A 193 7.27 0.74 33.49
N ALA A 194 7.42 1.92 32.88
CA ALA A 194 8.12 3.04 33.47
C ALA A 194 7.41 3.62 34.72
N LEU A 195 6.08 3.61 34.73
CA LEU A 195 5.28 4.08 35.87
C LEU A 195 5.21 3.07 37.03
N GLY A 196 5.48 1.76 36.76
CA GLY A 196 5.47 0.69 37.77
C GLY A 196 6.72 0.66 38.67
N PHE A 197 7.82 1.29 38.30
CA PHE A 197 9.07 1.34 39.07
C PHE A 197 9.21 2.58 39.95
N SER A 198 8.17 3.43 40.05
CA SER A 198 8.17 4.66 40.88
C SER A 198 7.33 4.52 42.16
N LYS A 199 7.37 3.34 42.81
CA LYS A 199 6.80 3.14 44.18
C LYS A 199 7.82 2.59 45.11
#